data_6d3846066b1995a254b2148c4770ddc3
#
_entry.id   6d3846066b1995a254b2148c4770ddc3
#
_cell.length_a   1.000
_cell.length_b   1.000
_cell.length_c   1.000
_cell.angle_alpha   90.00
_cell.angle_beta   90.00
_cell.angle_gamma   90.00
#
_symmetry.space_group_name_H-M   'P 1'
#
loop_
_entity.id
_entity.type
_entity.pdbx_description
1 polymer ?
#
loop_
_entity_poly.entity_id
_entity_poly.type
_entity_poly.pdbx_seq_one_letter_code
_entity_poly.pdbx_strand_id
1 'polypeptide(L)'
;MSSLHALLSACQAEQEPLLQQAHERVALWDNWLLPVSGASPAGEDLGYDDDFQQMREEVNKLTGADTELVCRLAEKLLTTTAKDIRVVTYYCWAKLHREGEGGLADGLELLAGLLKRFGAQLHPRRERSRKAALEWLAGSRIVDSLSLYPEVVRSDAHRTVGALLLMAQLAEKESEESRPQLGGLFNALVSRLVSAGGVDAVVPQNASENDPVCSATQPHAPELSRITSGQDLLTQGRTLAAYLREQSGGWLAAHHLMKSLRYDTLADLPAMAGDGRTRIEPPKADQRALLKRLYLQQSWSEILEQADSLFSRGANHLWLDLQWYIHQGLVKSSQGVLADIITADLKGY
;
A
#
# COMPACT_ATOMS: atom_id res chain seq x y z
N MET A 1 10.94 -18.00 -12.83
CA MET A 1 12.11 -17.21 -12.37
C MET A 1 12.02 -15.73 -12.76
N SER A 2 11.60 -15.37 -13.98
CA SER A 2 11.51 -13.95 -14.39
C SER A 2 10.55 -13.08 -13.56
N SER A 3 9.40 -13.60 -13.15
CA SER A 3 8.38 -12.82 -12.41
C SER A 3 8.75 -12.57 -10.93
N LEU A 4 9.45 -13.49 -10.28
CA LEU A 4 9.95 -13.28 -8.90
C LEU A 4 11.11 -12.28 -8.90
N HIS A 5 11.96 -12.31 -9.94
CA HIS A 5 13.02 -11.31 -10.09
C HIS A 5 12.46 -9.90 -10.37
N ALA A 6 11.39 -9.81 -11.16
CA ALA A 6 10.68 -8.54 -11.36
C ALA A 6 10.10 -7.99 -10.05
N LEU A 7 9.56 -8.86 -9.18
CA LEU A 7 9.04 -8.49 -7.87
C LEU A 7 10.16 -7.98 -6.94
N LEU A 8 11.33 -8.65 -6.91
CA LEU A 8 12.50 -8.18 -6.18
C LEU A 8 12.95 -6.78 -6.63
N SER A 9 13.04 -6.59 -7.94
CA SER A 9 13.43 -5.29 -8.51
C SER A 9 12.42 -4.20 -8.16
N ALA A 10 11.12 -4.51 -8.20
CA ALA A 10 10.07 -3.56 -7.84
C ALA A 10 10.10 -3.18 -6.35
N CYS A 11 10.54 -4.10 -5.47
CA CYS A 11 10.72 -3.84 -4.04
C CYS A 11 12.04 -3.13 -3.71
N GLN A 12 12.93 -2.93 -4.68
CA GLN A 12 14.24 -2.32 -4.47
C GLN A 12 15.04 -2.99 -3.34
N ALA A 13 14.96 -4.30 -3.24
CA ALA A 13 15.55 -5.07 -2.16
C ALA A 13 16.52 -6.12 -2.68
N GLU A 14 17.55 -6.40 -1.88
CA GLU A 14 18.50 -7.49 -2.13
C GLU A 14 17.93 -8.81 -1.62
N GLN A 15 18.20 -9.90 -2.32
CA GLN A 15 17.65 -11.21 -2.03
C GLN A 15 18.12 -11.75 -0.67
N GLU A 16 19.42 -11.63 -0.37
CA GLU A 16 20.03 -12.25 0.82
C GLU A 16 19.47 -11.69 2.15
N PRO A 17 19.38 -10.35 2.34
CA PRO A 17 18.75 -9.79 3.55
C PRO A 17 17.30 -10.22 3.73
N LEU A 18 16.52 -10.30 2.64
CA LEU A 18 15.13 -10.73 2.72
C LEU A 18 14.99 -12.20 3.10
N LEU A 19 15.86 -13.07 2.60
CA LEU A 19 15.89 -14.49 2.99
C LEU A 19 16.28 -14.65 4.45
N GLN A 20 17.28 -13.90 4.93
CA GLN A 20 17.65 -13.93 6.33
C GLN A 20 16.48 -13.48 7.23
N GLN A 21 15.84 -12.37 6.89
CA GLN A 21 14.67 -11.90 7.60
C GLN A 21 13.54 -12.94 7.59
N ALA A 22 13.26 -13.58 6.46
CA ALA A 22 12.25 -14.62 6.37
C ALA A 22 12.55 -15.81 7.28
N HIS A 23 13.81 -16.22 7.39
CA HIS A 23 14.21 -17.26 8.31
C HIS A 23 13.98 -16.90 9.78
N GLU A 24 14.27 -15.66 10.18
CA GLU A 24 14.02 -15.15 11.52
C GLU A 24 12.52 -15.06 11.83
N ARG A 25 11.74 -14.61 10.86
CA ARG A 25 10.27 -14.48 10.98
C ARG A 25 9.59 -15.84 11.11
N VAL A 26 10.05 -16.87 10.41
CA VAL A 26 9.51 -18.23 10.53
C VAL A 26 9.65 -18.77 11.97
N ALA A 27 10.68 -18.38 12.70
CA ALA A 27 10.85 -18.79 14.10
C ALA A 27 9.76 -18.27 15.04
N LEU A 28 9.09 -17.18 14.70
CA LEU A 28 7.95 -16.65 15.48
C LEU A 28 6.72 -17.56 15.45
N TRP A 29 6.67 -18.49 14.49
CA TRP A 29 5.58 -19.45 14.33
C TRP A 29 5.82 -20.80 15.02
N ASP A 30 6.83 -20.91 15.87
CA ASP A 30 7.25 -22.19 16.47
C ASP A 30 6.10 -22.99 17.09
N ASN A 31 5.14 -22.35 17.78
CA ASN A 31 3.99 -23.02 18.35
C ASN A 31 3.08 -23.70 17.31
N TRP A 32 2.89 -23.07 16.14
CA TRP A 32 2.09 -23.63 15.05
C TRP A 32 2.87 -24.66 14.23
N LEU A 33 4.19 -24.66 14.37
CA LEU A 33 5.11 -25.57 13.71
C LEU A 33 5.42 -26.82 14.56
N LEU A 34 4.88 -26.93 15.79
CA LEU A 34 5.05 -28.16 16.59
C LEU A 34 4.39 -29.35 15.89
N PRO A 35 4.98 -30.57 15.97
CA PRO A 35 4.34 -31.78 15.47
C PRO A 35 2.98 -32.00 16.15
N VAL A 36 2.00 -32.51 15.38
CA VAL A 36 0.66 -32.82 15.91
C VAL A 36 0.72 -34.03 16.85
N SER A 37 1.46 -35.08 16.46
CA SER A 37 1.69 -36.25 17.29
C SER A 37 3.05 -36.87 17.05
N GLY A 38 3.55 -37.71 17.98
CA GLY A 38 4.83 -38.41 17.80
C GLY A 38 4.83 -39.44 16.66
N ALA A 39 3.68 -40.08 16.44
CA ALA A 39 3.55 -41.14 15.41
C ALA A 39 3.34 -40.55 13.99
N SER A 40 2.64 -39.44 13.88
CA SER A 40 2.43 -38.72 12.60
C SER A 40 2.66 -37.22 12.82
N PRO A 41 3.88 -36.73 12.62
CA PRO A 41 4.22 -35.33 12.90
C PRO A 41 3.33 -34.31 12.15
N ALA A 42 2.88 -34.65 10.94
CA ALA A 42 1.99 -33.82 10.15
C ALA A 42 0.49 -34.13 10.37
N GLY A 43 0.15 -35.05 11.25
CA GLY A 43 -1.24 -35.46 11.51
C GLY A 43 -1.84 -36.29 10.38
N GLU A 44 -3.19 -36.27 10.28
CA GLU A 44 -3.98 -37.05 9.33
C GLU A 44 -4.61 -36.15 8.25
N ASP A 45 -5.11 -36.76 7.15
CA ASP A 45 -5.77 -36.00 6.06
C ASP A 45 -7.12 -35.44 6.51
N LEU A 46 -7.35 -34.16 6.27
CA LEU A 46 -8.55 -33.41 6.65
C LEU A 46 -9.76 -33.62 5.72
N GLY A 47 -9.70 -34.59 4.80
CA GLY A 47 -10.73 -34.76 3.76
C GLY A 47 -12.16 -34.87 4.29
N TYR A 48 -12.35 -35.41 5.50
CA TYR A 48 -13.66 -35.61 6.15
C TYR A 48 -13.77 -34.88 7.50
N ASP A 49 -12.86 -33.97 7.80
CA ASP A 49 -12.88 -33.18 9.03
C ASP A 49 -13.91 -32.05 8.94
N ASP A 50 -14.81 -31.97 9.93
CA ASP A 50 -15.92 -31.02 9.92
C ASP A 50 -15.46 -29.57 10.01
N ASP A 51 -14.44 -29.27 10.81
CA ASP A 51 -13.86 -27.91 10.92
C ASP A 51 -13.24 -27.48 9.59
N PHE A 52 -12.57 -28.41 8.88
CA PHE A 52 -12.03 -28.12 7.57
C PHE A 52 -13.12 -27.91 6.53
N GLN A 53 -14.20 -28.68 6.56
CA GLN A 53 -15.35 -28.48 5.66
C GLN A 53 -15.99 -27.12 5.92
N GLN A 54 -16.22 -26.76 7.19
CA GLN A 54 -16.76 -25.46 7.57
C GLN A 54 -15.86 -24.31 7.08
N MET A 55 -14.55 -24.43 7.27
CA MET A 55 -13.57 -23.45 6.79
C MET A 55 -13.64 -23.29 5.27
N ARG A 56 -13.74 -24.39 4.53
CA ARG A 56 -13.86 -24.40 3.07
C ARG A 56 -15.17 -23.76 2.59
N GLU A 57 -16.28 -23.98 3.29
CA GLU A 57 -17.56 -23.34 3.01
C GLU A 57 -17.48 -21.84 3.18
N GLU A 58 -16.87 -21.35 4.28
CA GLU A 58 -16.66 -19.92 4.50
C GLU A 58 -15.82 -19.28 3.38
N VAL A 59 -14.70 -19.89 3.03
CA VAL A 59 -13.83 -19.39 1.97
C VAL A 59 -14.53 -19.37 0.61
N ASN A 60 -15.48 -20.26 0.34
CA ASN A 60 -16.22 -20.33 -0.92
C ASN A 60 -17.41 -19.36 -0.99
N LYS A 61 -17.83 -18.72 0.10
CA LYS A 61 -18.88 -17.70 0.06
C LYS A 61 -18.52 -16.56 -0.88
N LEU A 62 -19.45 -16.10 -1.66
CA LEU A 62 -19.23 -14.94 -2.54
C LEU A 62 -19.19 -13.63 -1.77
N THR A 63 -20.00 -13.51 -0.72
CA THR A 63 -20.10 -12.34 0.14
C THR A 63 -20.32 -12.76 1.59
N GLY A 64 -19.87 -11.92 2.55
CA GLY A 64 -20.15 -12.15 3.98
C GLY A 64 -19.42 -13.34 4.57
N ALA A 65 -18.26 -13.72 4.04
CA ALA A 65 -17.42 -14.76 4.62
C ALA A 65 -16.88 -14.31 6.01
N ASP A 66 -16.99 -15.19 6.99
CA ASP A 66 -16.44 -14.96 8.33
C ASP A 66 -14.94 -15.30 8.34
N THR A 67 -14.12 -14.29 8.04
CA THR A 67 -12.67 -14.42 8.02
C THR A 67 -12.06 -14.65 9.41
N GLU A 68 -12.74 -14.23 10.47
CA GLU A 68 -12.31 -14.51 11.83
C GLU A 68 -12.50 -15.98 12.19
N LEU A 69 -13.63 -16.56 11.80
CA LEU A 69 -13.87 -18.00 11.95
C LEU A 69 -12.81 -18.80 11.18
N VAL A 70 -12.48 -18.39 9.94
CA VAL A 70 -11.43 -19.03 9.12
C VAL A 70 -10.09 -19.01 9.86
N CYS A 71 -9.70 -17.89 10.47
CA CYS A 71 -8.45 -17.79 11.22
C CYS A 71 -8.46 -18.72 12.48
N ARG A 72 -9.56 -18.77 13.22
CA ARG A 72 -9.69 -19.64 14.42
C ARG A 72 -9.66 -21.12 14.04
N LEU A 73 -10.34 -21.50 12.95
CA LEU A 73 -10.33 -22.88 12.48
C LEU A 73 -8.94 -23.28 11.95
N ALA A 74 -8.24 -22.35 11.27
CA ALA A 74 -6.86 -22.59 10.83
C ALA A 74 -5.93 -22.86 12.01
N GLU A 75 -5.98 -22.04 13.06
CA GLU A 75 -5.19 -22.25 14.26
C GLU A 75 -5.47 -23.62 14.90
N LYS A 76 -6.76 -23.94 15.12
CA LYS A 76 -7.17 -25.23 15.69
C LYS A 76 -6.64 -26.39 14.86
N LEU A 77 -6.92 -26.41 13.56
CA LEU A 77 -6.55 -27.49 12.65
C LEU A 77 -5.03 -27.68 12.59
N LEU A 78 -4.27 -26.59 12.43
CA LEU A 78 -2.81 -26.67 12.29
C LEU A 78 -2.10 -27.04 13.60
N THR A 79 -2.68 -26.72 14.75
CA THR A 79 -2.06 -27.04 16.05
C THR A 79 -2.47 -28.40 16.57
N THR A 80 -3.68 -28.90 16.28
CA THR A 80 -4.22 -30.12 16.90
C THR A 80 -4.47 -31.30 15.96
N THR A 81 -4.71 -31.05 14.65
CA THR A 81 -5.23 -32.09 13.75
C THR A 81 -4.29 -32.43 12.61
N ALA A 82 -3.85 -31.45 11.80
CA ALA A 82 -2.97 -31.73 10.66
C ALA A 82 -2.21 -30.51 10.18
N LYS A 83 -1.00 -30.74 9.65
CA LYS A 83 -0.22 -29.77 8.88
C LYS A 83 -0.64 -29.85 7.42
N ASP A 84 -1.56 -28.97 7.02
CA ASP A 84 -2.19 -29.01 5.70
C ASP A 84 -2.02 -27.67 4.97
N ILE A 85 -1.50 -27.73 3.75
CA ILE A 85 -1.25 -26.55 2.90
C ILE A 85 -2.56 -25.82 2.58
N ARG A 86 -3.66 -26.53 2.38
CA ARG A 86 -4.96 -25.94 2.08
C ARG A 86 -5.45 -25.05 3.21
N VAL A 87 -5.26 -25.48 4.45
CA VAL A 87 -5.62 -24.69 5.65
C VAL A 87 -4.81 -23.40 5.69
N VAL A 88 -3.51 -23.47 5.41
CA VAL A 88 -2.65 -22.26 5.45
C VAL A 88 -2.96 -21.32 4.30
N THR A 89 -3.24 -21.81 3.11
CA THR A 89 -3.62 -20.92 1.99
C THR A 89 -4.93 -20.20 2.25
N TYR A 90 -5.90 -20.84 2.90
CA TYR A 90 -7.15 -20.20 3.35
C TYR A 90 -6.89 -19.19 4.48
N TYR A 91 -5.97 -19.51 5.38
CA TYR A 91 -5.51 -18.58 6.42
C TYR A 91 -4.84 -17.34 5.81
N CYS A 92 -3.96 -17.50 4.79
CA CYS A 92 -3.35 -16.39 4.06
C CYS A 92 -4.43 -15.44 3.51
N TRP A 93 -5.48 -16.00 2.90
CA TRP A 93 -6.57 -15.20 2.38
C TRP A 93 -7.35 -14.47 3.48
N ALA A 94 -7.69 -15.14 4.57
CA ALA A 94 -8.44 -14.55 5.67
C ALA A 94 -7.64 -13.41 6.35
N LYS A 95 -6.34 -13.62 6.57
CA LYS A 95 -5.44 -12.61 7.12
C LYS A 95 -5.27 -11.43 6.15
N LEU A 96 -5.08 -11.68 4.86
CA LEU A 96 -5.01 -10.65 3.85
C LEU A 96 -6.29 -9.80 3.84
N HIS A 97 -7.46 -10.43 3.87
CA HIS A 97 -8.75 -9.74 3.86
C HIS A 97 -8.96 -8.86 5.10
N ARG A 98 -8.39 -9.22 6.25
CA ARG A 98 -8.53 -8.49 7.51
C ARG A 98 -7.46 -7.42 7.73
N GLU A 99 -6.23 -7.72 7.35
CA GLU A 99 -5.05 -6.97 7.80
C GLU A 99 -4.16 -6.49 6.63
N GLY A 100 -4.63 -6.70 5.39
CA GLY A 100 -3.88 -6.29 4.20
C GLY A 100 -2.62 -7.14 3.97
N GLU A 101 -1.62 -6.54 3.35
CA GLU A 101 -0.38 -7.23 2.97
C GLU A 101 0.41 -7.76 4.17
N GLY A 102 0.35 -7.09 5.32
CA GLY A 102 0.96 -7.58 6.56
C GLY A 102 0.38 -8.93 7.00
N GLY A 103 -0.96 -9.08 6.88
CA GLY A 103 -1.63 -10.35 7.13
C GLY A 103 -1.29 -11.43 6.10
N LEU A 104 -1.13 -11.07 4.82
CA LEU A 104 -0.62 -12.01 3.80
C LEU A 104 0.79 -12.48 4.13
N ALA A 105 1.67 -11.56 4.54
CA ALA A 105 3.03 -11.88 4.95
C ALA A 105 3.05 -12.89 6.12
N ASP A 106 2.21 -12.67 7.13
CA ASP A 106 2.05 -13.61 8.25
C ASP A 106 1.72 -15.03 7.78
N GLY A 107 0.73 -15.15 6.89
CA GLY A 107 0.32 -16.45 6.34
C GLY A 107 1.40 -17.11 5.49
N LEU A 108 2.12 -16.34 4.67
CA LEU A 108 3.21 -16.83 3.83
C LEU A 108 4.44 -17.26 4.65
N GLU A 109 4.77 -16.53 5.73
CA GLU A 109 5.82 -16.90 6.67
C GLU A 109 5.50 -18.26 7.35
N LEU A 110 4.25 -18.43 7.82
CA LEU A 110 3.77 -19.70 8.36
C LEU A 110 3.86 -20.83 7.33
N LEU A 111 3.42 -20.58 6.09
CA LEU A 111 3.48 -21.56 5.01
C LEU A 111 4.93 -21.98 4.69
N ALA A 112 5.83 -21.00 4.57
CA ALA A 112 7.26 -21.26 4.37
C ALA A 112 7.85 -22.11 5.52
N GLY A 113 7.47 -21.82 6.76
CA GLY A 113 7.85 -22.58 7.94
C GLY A 113 7.37 -24.04 7.88
N LEU A 114 6.12 -24.26 7.50
CA LEU A 114 5.56 -25.61 7.33
C LEU A 114 6.27 -26.39 6.21
N LEU A 115 6.48 -25.75 5.05
CA LEU A 115 7.22 -26.36 3.93
C LEU A 115 8.65 -26.73 4.35
N LYS A 116 9.34 -25.85 5.08
CA LYS A 116 10.69 -26.09 5.57
C LYS A 116 10.76 -27.25 6.57
N ARG A 117 9.80 -27.32 7.51
CA ARG A 117 9.85 -28.27 8.64
C ARG A 117 9.30 -29.64 8.28
N PHE A 118 8.21 -29.72 7.54
CA PHE A 118 7.50 -30.97 7.25
C PHE A 118 7.68 -31.47 5.81
N GLY A 119 7.96 -30.59 4.86
CA GLY A 119 8.27 -30.97 3.47
C GLY A 119 7.22 -31.91 2.86
N ALA A 120 7.68 -33.09 2.40
CA ALA A 120 6.82 -34.10 1.78
C ALA A 120 5.75 -34.71 2.72
N GLN A 121 5.87 -34.51 4.02
CA GLN A 121 4.89 -35.05 5.01
C GLN A 121 3.62 -34.18 5.07
N LEU A 122 3.64 -32.94 4.56
CA LEU A 122 2.48 -32.06 4.53
C LEU A 122 1.31 -32.66 3.75
N HIS A 123 0.12 -32.38 4.23
CA HIS A 123 -1.10 -32.67 3.48
C HIS A 123 -1.44 -31.53 2.50
N PRO A 124 -2.07 -31.86 1.36
CA PRO A 124 -2.31 -33.20 0.81
C PRO A 124 -1.00 -33.87 0.35
N ARG A 125 -0.87 -35.18 0.57
CA ARG A 125 0.38 -35.91 0.27
C ARG A 125 0.63 -36.11 -1.24
N ARG A 126 -0.42 -36.09 -2.07
CA ARG A 126 -0.29 -36.22 -3.53
C ARG A 126 0.30 -34.96 -4.12
N GLU A 127 1.41 -35.05 -4.85
CA GLU A 127 2.12 -33.91 -5.44
C GLU A 127 1.23 -32.98 -6.24
N ARG A 128 0.39 -33.52 -7.12
CA ARG A 128 -0.57 -32.75 -7.91
C ARG A 128 -1.54 -31.94 -7.04
N SER A 129 -2.03 -32.52 -5.94
CA SER A 129 -2.93 -31.85 -5.02
C SER A 129 -2.22 -30.77 -4.20
N ARG A 130 -0.96 -31.00 -3.84
CA ARG A 130 -0.10 -30.01 -3.16
C ARG A 130 0.17 -28.83 -4.06
N LYS A 131 0.58 -29.08 -5.30
CA LYS A 131 0.76 -28.05 -6.32
C LYS A 131 -0.50 -27.18 -6.46
N ALA A 132 -1.65 -27.81 -6.66
CA ALA A 132 -2.94 -27.10 -6.78
C ALA A 132 -3.27 -26.28 -5.52
N ALA A 133 -2.98 -26.80 -4.31
CA ALA A 133 -3.19 -26.09 -3.06
C ALA A 133 -2.29 -24.83 -2.94
N LEU A 134 -1.05 -24.90 -3.39
CA LEU A 134 -0.14 -23.76 -3.43
C LEU A 134 -0.53 -22.75 -4.52
N GLU A 135 -0.93 -23.23 -5.71
CA GLU A 135 -1.37 -22.39 -6.83
C GLU A 135 -2.66 -21.63 -6.53
N TRP A 136 -3.43 -22.05 -5.54
CA TRP A 136 -4.59 -21.30 -5.04
C TRP A 136 -4.24 -19.89 -4.58
N LEU A 137 -3.00 -19.66 -4.09
CA LEU A 137 -2.50 -18.34 -3.73
C LEU A 137 -2.40 -17.38 -4.93
N ALA A 138 -2.32 -17.89 -6.15
CA ALA A 138 -2.32 -17.08 -7.37
C ALA A 138 -3.75 -16.87 -7.95
N GLY A 139 -4.76 -17.38 -7.26
CA GLY A 139 -6.16 -17.28 -7.68
C GLY A 139 -6.78 -15.91 -7.43
N SER A 140 -7.93 -15.67 -8.06
CA SER A 140 -8.66 -14.40 -7.99
C SER A 140 -8.97 -13.96 -6.57
N ARG A 141 -9.27 -14.88 -5.65
CA ARG A 141 -9.57 -14.56 -4.24
C ARG A 141 -8.46 -13.77 -3.55
N ILE A 142 -7.21 -14.14 -3.75
CA ILE A 142 -6.06 -13.42 -3.20
C ILE A 142 -5.87 -12.10 -3.94
N VAL A 143 -5.91 -12.12 -5.28
CA VAL A 143 -5.70 -10.93 -6.12
C VAL A 143 -6.77 -9.87 -5.85
N ASP A 144 -8.04 -10.26 -5.76
CA ASP A 144 -9.15 -9.35 -5.48
C ASP A 144 -9.03 -8.77 -4.06
N SER A 145 -8.61 -9.58 -3.07
CA SER A 145 -8.39 -9.11 -1.70
C SER A 145 -7.19 -8.15 -1.59
N LEU A 146 -6.13 -8.34 -2.39
CA LEU A 146 -5.02 -7.38 -2.48
C LEU A 146 -5.47 -6.00 -2.97
N SER A 147 -6.45 -5.96 -3.88
CA SER A 147 -6.98 -4.70 -4.42
C SER A 147 -7.76 -3.86 -3.40
N LEU A 148 -8.19 -4.45 -2.28
CA LEU A 148 -8.82 -3.73 -1.18
C LEU A 148 -7.84 -2.82 -0.40
N TYR A 149 -6.55 -3.08 -0.54
CA TYR A 149 -5.48 -2.37 0.16
C TYR A 149 -4.50 -1.78 -0.86
N PRO A 150 -4.82 -0.61 -1.44
CA PRO A 150 -3.98 0.00 -2.48
C PRO A 150 -2.63 0.47 -1.96
N GLU A 151 -2.52 0.82 -0.66
CA GLU A 151 -1.30 1.30 -0.04
C GLU A 151 -0.29 0.17 0.11
N VAL A 152 0.99 0.46 -0.11
CA VAL A 152 2.09 -0.47 0.12
C VAL A 152 2.95 0.02 1.27
N VAL A 153 3.11 -0.84 2.27
CA VAL A 153 4.02 -0.61 3.39
C VAL A 153 5.31 -1.40 3.12
N ARG A 154 6.45 -0.72 3.07
CA ARG A 154 7.75 -1.33 2.74
C ARG A 154 8.05 -2.58 3.57
N SER A 155 7.85 -2.52 4.89
CA SER A 155 8.11 -3.66 5.79
C SER A 155 7.28 -4.88 5.42
N ASP A 156 6.00 -4.70 5.07
CA ASP A 156 5.10 -5.81 4.75
C ASP A 156 5.40 -6.38 3.36
N ALA A 157 5.70 -5.52 2.39
CA ALA A 157 6.15 -5.95 1.06
C ALA A 157 7.45 -6.75 1.14
N HIS A 158 8.43 -6.30 1.93
CA HIS A 158 9.69 -7.04 2.14
C HIS A 158 9.45 -8.39 2.81
N ARG A 159 8.58 -8.48 3.81
CA ARG A 159 8.20 -9.74 4.46
C ARG A 159 7.53 -10.70 3.48
N THR A 160 6.57 -10.19 2.70
CA THR A 160 5.87 -10.97 1.66
C THR A 160 6.86 -11.54 0.65
N VAL A 161 7.76 -10.70 0.11
CA VAL A 161 8.76 -11.13 -0.87
C VAL A 161 9.77 -12.09 -0.25
N GLY A 162 10.23 -11.84 0.98
CA GLY A 162 11.15 -12.74 1.70
C GLY A 162 10.55 -14.13 1.90
N ALA A 163 9.28 -14.23 2.31
CA ALA A 163 8.58 -15.51 2.45
C ALA A 163 8.43 -16.24 1.11
N LEU A 164 8.09 -15.52 0.04
CA LEU A 164 7.97 -16.07 -1.32
C LEU A 164 9.32 -16.54 -1.88
N LEU A 165 10.42 -15.84 -1.59
CA LEU A 165 11.78 -16.25 -1.92
C LEU A 165 12.15 -17.54 -1.20
N LEU A 166 11.87 -17.63 0.09
CA LEU A 166 12.13 -18.85 0.87
C LEU A 166 11.32 -20.04 0.34
N MET A 167 10.05 -19.83 -0.01
CA MET A 167 9.21 -20.87 -0.63
C MET A 167 9.77 -21.29 -1.99
N ALA A 168 10.22 -20.36 -2.83
CA ALA A 168 10.84 -20.66 -4.12
C ALA A 168 12.13 -21.48 -3.96
N GLN A 169 12.98 -21.12 -3.02
CA GLN A 169 14.21 -21.86 -2.69
C GLN A 169 13.92 -23.30 -2.22
N LEU A 170 12.86 -23.49 -1.44
CA LEU A 170 12.43 -24.82 -1.01
C LEU A 170 11.88 -25.64 -2.19
N ALA A 171 11.14 -25.02 -3.09
CA ALA A 171 10.58 -25.66 -4.29
C ALA A 171 11.65 -26.01 -5.35
N GLU A 172 12.84 -25.42 -5.34
CA GLU A 172 13.95 -25.80 -6.23
C GLU A 172 14.40 -27.25 -6.04
N LYS A 173 14.17 -27.80 -4.83
CA LYS A 173 14.49 -29.20 -4.50
C LYS A 173 13.48 -30.18 -5.07
N GLU A 174 12.34 -29.72 -5.53
CA GLU A 174 11.27 -30.53 -6.12
C GLU A 174 11.44 -30.62 -7.65
N SER A 175 10.82 -31.64 -8.27
CA SER A 175 10.81 -31.77 -9.73
C SER A 175 10.13 -30.55 -10.37
N GLU A 176 10.51 -30.21 -11.59
CA GLU A 176 9.95 -29.03 -12.30
C GLU A 176 8.43 -29.14 -12.48
N GLU A 177 7.90 -30.35 -12.68
CA GLU A 177 6.47 -30.63 -12.82
C GLU A 177 5.70 -30.39 -11.51
N SER A 178 6.34 -30.57 -10.36
CA SER A 178 5.74 -30.42 -9.02
C SER A 178 5.80 -28.97 -8.51
N ARG A 179 6.60 -28.10 -9.14
CA ARG A 179 6.74 -26.69 -8.73
C ARG A 179 5.44 -25.91 -8.96
N PRO A 180 4.96 -25.13 -7.98
CA PRO A 180 3.75 -24.34 -8.11
C PRO A 180 3.95 -23.14 -9.04
N GLN A 181 2.94 -22.82 -9.83
CA GLN A 181 2.91 -21.66 -10.74
C GLN A 181 2.33 -20.45 -10.01
N LEU A 182 3.16 -19.67 -9.32
CA LEU A 182 2.75 -18.49 -8.56
C LEU A 182 2.87 -17.16 -9.35
N GLY A 183 3.07 -17.24 -10.67
CA GLY A 183 3.23 -16.06 -11.53
C GLY A 183 2.09 -15.06 -11.43
N GLY A 184 0.84 -15.52 -11.25
CA GLY A 184 -0.32 -14.64 -11.05
C GLY A 184 -0.20 -13.78 -9.79
N LEU A 185 0.23 -14.37 -8.66
CA LEU A 185 0.48 -13.66 -7.42
C LEU A 185 1.63 -12.65 -7.56
N PHE A 186 2.76 -13.07 -8.16
CA PHE A 186 3.90 -12.18 -8.37
C PHE A 186 3.53 -10.97 -9.22
N ASN A 187 2.80 -11.19 -10.31
CA ASN A 187 2.34 -10.11 -11.19
C ASN A 187 1.37 -9.16 -10.48
N ALA A 188 0.45 -9.68 -9.65
CA ALA A 188 -0.46 -8.87 -8.87
C ALA A 188 0.29 -7.99 -7.86
N LEU A 189 1.30 -8.54 -7.17
CA LEU A 189 2.14 -7.79 -6.23
C LEU A 189 2.98 -6.72 -6.95
N VAL A 190 3.57 -7.05 -8.11
CA VAL A 190 4.31 -6.06 -8.93
C VAL A 190 3.39 -4.94 -9.40
N SER A 191 2.22 -5.29 -9.95
CA SER A 191 1.24 -4.29 -10.43
C SER A 191 0.79 -3.38 -9.29
N ARG A 192 0.56 -3.93 -8.09
CA ARG A 192 0.19 -3.16 -6.90
C ARG A 192 1.33 -2.22 -6.48
N LEU A 193 2.58 -2.69 -6.44
CA LEU A 193 3.75 -1.85 -6.16
C LEU A 193 3.89 -0.71 -7.16
N VAL A 194 3.74 -0.99 -8.45
CA VAL A 194 3.81 0.03 -9.51
C VAL A 194 2.65 1.03 -9.35
N SER A 195 1.42 0.55 -9.13
CA SER A 195 0.25 1.42 -8.94
C SER A 195 0.35 2.27 -7.67
N ALA A 196 0.99 1.76 -6.62
CA ALA A 196 1.28 2.52 -5.40
C ALA A 196 2.44 3.53 -5.57
N GLY A 197 3.20 3.47 -6.67
CA GLY A 197 4.37 4.32 -6.88
C GLY A 197 5.68 3.79 -6.27
N GLY A 198 5.70 2.51 -5.89
CA GLY A 198 6.83 1.85 -5.23
C GLY A 198 6.64 1.69 -3.72
N VAL A 199 7.64 1.09 -3.07
CA VAL A 199 7.59 0.77 -1.61
C VAL A 199 7.68 1.98 -0.69
N ASP A 200 8.05 3.14 -1.19
CA ASP A 200 8.18 4.39 -0.42
C ASP A 200 7.19 5.47 -0.84
N ALA A 201 6.28 5.16 -1.74
CA ALA A 201 5.34 6.15 -2.23
C ALA A 201 4.30 6.49 -1.16
N VAL A 202 4.10 7.79 -0.92
CA VAL A 202 3.10 8.30 0.01
C VAL A 202 1.73 8.41 -0.65
N VAL A 203 1.70 8.50 -2.00
CA VAL A 203 0.46 8.67 -2.79
C VAL A 203 0.33 7.53 -3.78
N PRO A 204 -0.82 6.79 -3.79
CA PRO A 204 -1.09 5.77 -4.80
C PRO A 204 -1.10 6.37 -6.21
N GLN A 205 -0.43 5.72 -7.14
CA GLN A 205 -0.41 6.13 -8.54
C GLN A 205 -1.40 5.29 -9.35
N ASN A 206 -2.42 5.92 -9.90
CA ASN A 206 -3.28 5.27 -10.89
C ASN A 206 -2.51 5.14 -12.21
N ALA A 207 -2.14 3.93 -12.59
CA ALA A 207 -1.54 3.67 -13.89
C ALA A 207 -2.57 4.00 -15.00
N SER A 208 -2.35 5.10 -15.71
CA SER A 208 -2.98 5.32 -17.02
C SER A 208 -2.37 4.35 -18.01
N GLU A 209 -3.21 3.56 -18.68
CA GLU A 209 -2.82 2.45 -19.57
C GLU A 209 -2.02 2.84 -20.83
N ASN A 210 -1.52 4.07 -21.00
CA ASN A 210 -0.91 4.52 -22.26
C ASN A 210 0.23 5.54 -22.12
N ASP A 211 1.18 5.36 -21.20
CA ASP A 211 2.41 6.14 -21.29
C ASP A 211 3.66 5.25 -21.40
N PRO A 212 4.54 5.52 -22.38
CA PRO A 212 5.79 4.78 -22.52
C PRO A 212 6.65 5.03 -21.28
N VAL A 213 7.19 3.95 -20.74
CA VAL A 213 8.11 3.95 -19.58
C VAL A 213 9.28 4.91 -19.87
N CYS A 214 9.12 6.17 -19.54
CA CYS A 214 10.25 7.04 -19.27
C CYS A 214 10.82 6.66 -17.92
N SER A 215 12.07 6.23 -17.91
CA SER A 215 12.87 6.09 -16.68
C SER A 215 12.98 7.46 -16.01
N ALA A 216 11.93 7.83 -15.26
CA ALA A 216 11.98 8.99 -14.39
C ALA A 216 12.87 8.61 -13.19
N THR A 217 13.93 9.34 -13.01
CA THR A 217 14.75 9.36 -11.79
C THR A 217 13.77 9.50 -10.62
N GLN A 218 13.72 8.49 -9.74
CA GLN A 218 12.81 8.53 -8.60
C GLN A 218 13.13 9.76 -7.74
N PRO A 219 12.12 10.55 -7.34
CA PRO A 219 12.35 11.67 -6.45
C PRO A 219 12.93 11.17 -5.14
N HIS A 220 14.06 11.70 -4.75
CA HIS A 220 14.72 11.34 -3.49
C HIS A 220 13.85 11.81 -2.34
N ALA A 221 13.57 10.92 -1.37
CA ALA A 221 12.81 11.31 -0.18
C ALA A 221 13.51 12.48 0.54
N PRO A 222 12.78 13.54 0.92
CA PRO A 222 13.37 14.70 1.53
C PRO A 222 13.92 14.36 2.93
N GLU A 223 15.14 14.75 3.22
CA GLU A 223 15.69 14.70 4.57
C GLU A 223 15.01 15.77 5.44
N LEU A 224 14.34 15.35 6.49
CA LEU A 224 13.68 16.24 7.45
C LEU A 224 14.62 16.57 8.60
N SER A 225 14.82 17.86 8.85
CA SER A 225 15.56 18.33 10.01
C SER A 225 14.65 18.45 11.24
N ARG A 226 15.24 18.56 12.44
CA ARG A 226 14.47 18.75 13.66
C ARG A 226 13.69 20.07 13.62
N ILE A 227 12.37 19.98 13.87
CA ILE A 227 11.50 21.14 13.96
C ILE A 227 11.69 21.81 15.31
N THR A 228 12.06 23.11 15.31
CA THR A 228 12.29 23.91 16.52
C THR A 228 11.39 25.15 16.58
N SER A 229 10.79 25.52 15.45
CA SER A 229 9.92 26.69 15.34
C SER A 229 8.75 26.46 14.35
N GLY A 230 7.71 27.29 14.42
CA GLY A 230 6.63 27.28 13.43
C GLY A 230 7.11 27.60 12.01
N GLN A 231 8.18 28.39 11.88
CA GLN A 231 8.81 28.68 10.59
C GLN A 231 9.53 27.44 10.02
N ASP A 232 10.20 26.66 10.88
CA ASP A 232 10.81 25.40 10.48
C ASP A 232 9.75 24.41 10.03
N LEU A 233 8.63 24.32 10.77
CA LEU A 233 7.47 23.48 10.40
C LEU A 233 6.95 23.84 9.00
N LEU A 234 6.72 25.12 8.71
CA LEU A 234 6.27 25.58 7.40
C LEU A 234 7.30 25.33 6.30
N THR A 235 8.59 25.44 6.61
CA THR A 235 9.67 25.18 5.64
C THR A 235 9.73 23.70 5.28
N GLN A 236 9.68 22.82 6.29
CA GLN A 236 9.66 21.38 6.07
C GLN A 236 8.34 20.92 5.41
N GLY A 237 7.21 21.55 5.78
CA GLY A 237 5.94 21.32 5.11
C GLY A 237 5.99 21.65 3.61
N ARG A 238 6.67 22.74 3.21
CA ARG A 238 6.87 23.06 1.78
C ARG A 238 7.75 22.03 1.09
N THR A 239 8.80 21.55 1.75
CA THR A 239 9.68 20.50 1.21
C THR A 239 8.91 19.19 0.98
N LEU A 240 8.09 18.79 1.96
CA LEU A 240 7.22 17.62 1.83
C LEU A 240 6.17 17.81 0.74
N ALA A 241 5.54 18.99 0.66
CA ALA A 241 4.56 19.28 -0.37
C ALA A 241 5.20 19.29 -1.78
N ALA A 242 6.43 19.76 -1.92
CA ALA A 242 7.17 19.68 -3.18
C ALA A 242 7.41 18.22 -3.58
N TYR A 243 7.91 17.40 -2.66
CA TYR A 243 8.09 15.96 -2.88
C TYR A 243 6.78 15.27 -3.30
N LEU A 244 5.66 15.56 -2.61
CA LEU A 244 4.35 15.01 -2.95
C LEU A 244 3.91 15.40 -4.37
N ARG A 245 4.20 16.64 -4.83
CA ARG A 245 3.85 17.09 -6.19
C ARG A 245 4.61 16.36 -7.29
N GLU A 246 5.82 15.91 -6.99
CA GLU A 246 6.62 15.11 -7.92
C GLU A 246 6.07 13.68 -8.07
N GLN A 247 5.21 13.24 -7.13
CA GLN A 247 4.51 11.97 -7.24
C GLN A 247 3.31 12.09 -8.18
N SER A 248 3.05 11.07 -8.98
CA SER A 248 1.87 11.04 -9.84
C SER A 248 0.59 11.09 -8.99
N GLY A 249 -0.31 12.04 -9.29
CA GLY A 249 -1.54 12.25 -8.49
C GLY A 249 -1.33 12.90 -7.13
N GLY A 250 -0.10 13.28 -6.76
CA GLY A 250 0.25 13.82 -5.45
C GLY A 250 -0.14 15.28 -5.21
N TRP A 251 -0.64 15.98 -6.23
CA TRP A 251 -0.99 17.40 -6.12
C TRP A 251 -2.00 17.69 -4.99
N LEU A 252 -3.08 16.89 -4.90
CA LEU A 252 -4.11 17.08 -3.88
C LEU A 252 -3.57 16.86 -2.46
N ALA A 253 -2.75 15.83 -2.27
CA ALA A 253 -2.12 15.54 -0.97
C ALA A 253 -1.18 16.68 -0.55
N ALA A 254 -0.38 17.21 -1.48
CA ALA A 254 0.49 18.36 -1.26
C ALA A 254 -0.32 19.62 -0.87
N HIS A 255 -1.44 19.86 -1.59
CA HIS A 255 -2.31 21.00 -1.33
C HIS A 255 -2.99 20.89 0.04
N HIS A 256 -3.53 19.71 0.40
CA HIS A 256 -4.15 19.47 1.71
C HIS A 256 -3.14 19.56 2.85
N LEU A 257 -1.91 19.05 2.69
CA LEU A 257 -0.85 19.22 3.67
C LEU A 257 -0.61 20.71 3.97
N MET A 258 -0.46 21.51 2.92
CA MET A 258 -0.25 22.96 3.10
C MET A 258 -1.48 23.67 3.67
N LYS A 259 -2.71 23.25 3.30
CA LYS A 259 -3.96 23.75 3.90
C LYS A 259 -3.99 23.50 5.40
N SER A 260 -3.79 22.26 5.85
CA SER A 260 -3.80 21.91 7.27
C SER A 260 -2.77 22.72 8.05
N LEU A 261 -1.53 22.81 7.55
CA LEU A 261 -0.49 23.60 8.21
C LEU A 261 -0.80 25.10 8.29
N ARG A 262 -1.63 25.64 7.39
CA ARG A 262 -1.91 27.08 7.31
C ARG A 262 -3.24 27.47 7.95
N TYR A 263 -4.26 26.63 7.90
CA TYR A 263 -5.59 26.93 8.44
C TYR A 263 -5.75 26.46 9.88
N ASP A 264 -5.25 25.30 10.26
CA ASP A 264 -5.36 24.78 11.63
C ASP A 264 -4.63 25.65 12.67
N THR A 265 -3.76 26.55 12.23
CA THR A 265 -3.10 27.54 13.11
C THR A 265 -3.91 28.83 13.31
N LEU A 266 -5.07 28.98 12.66
CA LEU A 266 -5.94 30.16 12.78
C LEU A 266 -6.93 29.96 13.94
N ALA A 267 -6.45 30.03 15.17
CA ALA A 267 -7.28 29.88 16.36
C ALA A 267 -8.02 31.16 16.75
N ASP A 268 -7.47 32.34 16.40
CA ASP A 268 -7.97 33.64 16.83
C ASP A 268 -8.20 34.58 15.64
N LEU A 269 -9.09 35.56 15.83
CA LEU A 269 -9.27 36.62 14.86
C LEU A 269 -8.01 37.47 14.70
N PRO A 270 -7.60 37.79 13.46
CA PRO A 270 -6.44 38.61 13.23
C PRO A 270 -6.56 40.00 13.87
N ALA A 271 -5.41 40.56 14.25
CA ALA A 271 -5.37 41.89 14.86
C ALA A 271 -6.04 42.94 13.94
N MET A 272 -6.94 43.70 14.51
CA MET A 272 -7.73 44.75 13.83
C MET A 272 -7.08 46.12 14.01
N ALA A 273 -7.17 46.96 12.99
CA ALA A 273 -6.88 48.39 13.08
C ALA A 273 -8.11 49.13 13.60
N GLY A 274 -7.94 50.36 14.03
CA GLY A 274 -9.03 51.17 14.59
C GLY A 274 -10.16 51.50 13.59
N ASP A 275 -9.93 51.31 12.29
CA ASP A 275 -10.89 51.46 11.19
C ASP A 275 -11.68 50.18 10.87
N GLY A 276 -11.52 49.12 11.66
CA GLY A 276 -12.19 47.83 11.47
C GLY A 276 -11.54 46.91 10.40
N ARG A 277 -10.40 47.29 9.84
CA ARG A 277 -9.64 46.46 8.92
C ARG A 277 -8.67 45.59 9.68
N THR A 278 -8.37 44.40 9.12
CA THR A 278 -7.32 43.56 9.65
C THR A 278 -5.92 44.14 9.33
N ARG A 279 -4.95 43.90 10.19
CA ARG A 279 -3.53 44.27 9.95
C ARG A 279 -2.79 43.31 9.02
N ILE A 280 -3.49 42.39 8.37
CA ILE A 280 -2.92 41.45 7.42
C ILE A 280 -2.53 42.19 6.14
N GLU A 281 -1.30 42.02 5.69
CA GLU A 281 -0.86 42.58 4.41
C GLU A 281 -1.66 41.94 3.26
N PRO A 282 -2.22 42.77 2.34
CA PRO A 282 -2.92 42.26 1.19
C PRO A 282 -1.96 41.57 0.22
N PRO A 283 -2.45 40.66 -0.65
CA PRO A 283 -1.66 40.07 -1.71
C PRO A 283 -0.97 41.12 -2.57
N LYS A 284 0.30 40.94 -2.87
CA LYS A 284 1.10 41.90 -3.64
C LYS A 284 0.53 42.09 -5.06
N ALA A 285 0.65 43.29 -5.60
CA ALA A 285 0.10 43.65 -6.89
C ALA A 285 0.71 42.82 -8.05
N ASP A 286 1.99 42.50 -7.96
CA ASP A 286 2.70 41.63 -8.93
C ASP A 286 2.16 40.19 -8.94
N GLN A 287 1.81 39.63 -7.77
CA GLN A 287 1.23 38.30 -7.63
C GLN A 287 -0.18 38.25 -8.29
N ARG A 288 -1.00 39.27 -8.02
CA ARG A 288 -2.32 39.39 -8.68
C ARG A 288 -2.21 39.54 -10.19
N ALA A 289 -1.27 40.36 -10.65
CA ALA A 289 -1.00 40.56 -12.07
C ALA A 289 -0.49 39.27 -12.77
N LEU A 290 0.36 38.51 -12.09
CA LEU A 290 0.87 37.22 -12.57
C LEU A 290 -0.29 36.24 -12.82
N LEU A 291 -1.11 35.95 -11.80
CA LEU A 291 -2.22 34.98 -11.95
C LEU A 291 -3.23 35.43 -13.00
N LYS A 292 -3.55 36.73 -13.05
CA LYS A 292 -4.44 37.28 -14.08
C LYS A 292 -3.87 37.10 -15.48
N ARG A 293 -2.56 37.31 -15.66
CA ARG A 293 -1.88 37.12 -16.94
C ARG A 293 -1.93 35.65 -17.36
N LEU A 294 -1.57 34.72 -16.46
CA LEU A 294 -1.59 33.28 -16.74
C LEU A 294 -3.01 32.80 -17.08
N TYR A 295 -4.03 33.33 -16.41
CA TYR A 295 -5.43 33.02 -16.71
C TYR A 295 -5.82 33.47 -18.12
N LEU A 296 -5.44 34.70 -18.53
CA LEU A 296 -5.70 35.20 -19.86
C LEU A 296 -4.92 34.43 -20.94
N GLN A 297 -3.74 33.94 -20.61
CA GLN A 297 -2.92 33.08 -21.48
C GLN A 297 -3.40 31.62 -21.53
N GLN A 298 -4.38 31.25 -20.70
CA GLN A 298 -4.88 29.89 -20.57
C GLN A 298 -3.82 28.85 -20.15
N SER A 299 -2.77 29.31 -19.45
CA SER A 299 -1.67 28.45 -18.96
C SER A 299 -2.10 27.75 -17.65
N TRP A 300 -3.01 26.77 -17.78
CA TRP A 300 -3.70 26.17 -16.62
C TRP A 300 -2.74 25.43 -15.66
N SER A 301 -1.80 24.66 -16.18
CA SER A 301 -0.80 23.97 -15.37
C SER A 301 0.07 24.96 -14.58
N GLU A 302 0.48 26.05 -15.23
CA GLU A 302 1.30 27.08 -14.59
C GLU A 302 0.49 27.87 -13.52
N ILE A 303 -0.83 28.08 -13.75
CA ILE A 303 -1.71 28.65 -12.74
C ILE A 303 -1.73 27.79 -11.48
N LEU A 304 -1.90 26.46 -11.62
CA LEU A 304 -1.95 25.55 -10.50
C LEU A 304 -0.64 25.57 -9.70
N GLU A 305 0.50 25.54 -10.40
CA GLU A 305 1.81 25.60 -9.78
C GLU A 305 2.05 26.93 -9.05
N GLN A 306 1.80 28.05 -9.71
CA GLN A 306 2.03 29.38 -9.14
C GLN A 306 1.05 29.68 -8.00
N ALA A 307 -0.23 29.36 -8.16
CA ALA A 307 -1.23 29.58 -7.12
C ALA A 307 -0.93 28.76 -5.86
N ASP A 308 -0.53 27.51 -6.01
CA ASP A 308 -0.19 26.65 -4.89
C ASP A 308 1.12 27.08 -4.19
N SER A 309 2.12 27.53 -4.98
CA SER A 309 3.34 28.15 -4.43
C SER A 309 3.02 29.41 -3.63
N LEU A 310 2.14 30.27 -4.15
CA LEU A 310 1.72 31.51 -3.48
C LEU A 310 0.93 31.22 -2.19
N PHE A 311 0.05 30.21 -2.19
CA PHE A 311 -0.71 29.76 -1.03
C PHE A 311 0.18 29.47 0.18
N SER A 312 1.34 28.88 -0.06
CA SER A 312 2.28 28.50 0.99
C SER A 312 3.05 29.68 1.61
N ARG A 313 2.90 30.91 1.08
CA ARG A 313 3.75 32.07 1.45
C ARG A 313 2.92 33.19 2.09
N GLY A 314 3.48 33.85 3.10
CA GLY A 314 2.90 35.02 3.75
C GLY A 314 1.46 34.78 4.23
N ALA A 315 0.59 35.76 4.06
CA ALA A 315 -0.85 35.67 4.39
C ALA A 315 -1.73 35.26 3.18
N ASN A 316 -1.14 34.79 2.10
CA ASN A 316 -1.87 34.48 0.86
C ASN A 316 -2.88 33.34 1.01
N HIS A 317 -2.76 32.46 2.04
CA HIS A 317 -3.77 31.45 2.35
C HIS A 317 -5.15 32.03 2.69
N LEU A 318 -5.21 33.30 3.12
CA LEU A 318 -6.45 34.04 3.37
C LEU A 318 -7.00 34.73 2.11
N TRP A 319 -6.28 34.66 0.99
CA TRP A 319 -6.69 35.27 -0.27
C TRP A 319 -7.61 34.31 -1.06
N LEU A 320 -8.93 34.55 -0.96
CA LEU A 320 -9.93 33.66 -1.57
C LEU A 320 -9.87 33.59 -3.10
N ASP A 321 -9.48 34.70 -3.80
CA ASP A 321 -9.32 34.65 -5.24
C ASP A 321 -8.25 33.61 -5.66
N LEU A 322 -7.28 33.33 -4.80
CA LEU A 322 -6.27 32.30 -5.06
C LEU A 322 -6.91 30.92 -5.19
N GLN A 323 -7.87 30.60 -4.33
CA GLN A 323 -8.63 29.36 -4.39
C GLN A 323 -9.52 29.31 -5.65
N TRP A 324 -10.05 30.47 -6.09
CA TRP A 324 -10.78 30.57 -7.34
C TRP A 324 -9.88 30.26 -8.56
N TYR A 325 -8.63 30.78 -8.59
CA TYR A 325 -7.68 30.47 -9.66
C TYR A 325 -7.31 28.99 -9.68
N ILE A 326 -7.09 28.35 -8.51
CA ILE A 326 -6.84 26.91 -8.39
C ILE A 326 -8.04 26.13 -8.96
N HIS A 327 -9.26 26.45 -8.52
CA HIS A 327 -10.48 25.81 -9.00
C HIS A 327 -10.62 25.95 -10.53
N GLN A 328 -10.42 27.14 -11.08
CA GLN A 328 -10.51 27.37 -12.53
C GLN A 328 -9.42 26.58 -13.28
N GLY A 329 -8.20 26.55 -12.77
CA GLY A 329 -7.11 25.76 -13.35
C GLY A 329 -7.48 24.28 -13.43
N LEU A 330 -8.03 23.71 -12.35
CA LEU A 330 -8.46 22.30 -12.29
C LEU A 330 -9.60 22.01 -13.28
N VAL A 331 -10.65 22.84 -13.29
CA VAL A 331 -11.79 22.66 -14.22
C VAL A 331 -11.31 22.70 -15.68
N LYS A 332 -10.45 23.67 -16.03
CA LYS A 332 -9.96 23.85 -17.39
C LYS A 332 -8.91 22.81 -17.81
N SER A 333 -8.26 22.15 -16.85
CA SER A 333 -7.35 21.01 -17.08
C SER A 333 -8.07 19.66 -17.06
N SER A 334 -9.41 19.63 -17.14
CA SER A 334 -10.22 18.41 -17.10
C SER A 334 -10.12 17.60 -15.78
N GLN A 335 -9.75 18.27 -14.68
CA GLN A 335 -9.63 17.67 -13.35
C GLN A 335 -10.83 18.06 -12.46
N GLY A 336 -12.05 17.88 -12.97
CA GLY A 336 -13.29 18.31 -12.33
C GLY A 336 -13.49 17.75 -10.91
N VAL A 337 -13.13 16.48 -10.69
CA VAL A 337 -13.22 15.83 -9.38
C VAL A 337 -12.39 16.58 -8.32
N LEU A 338 -11.18 16.99 -8.68
CA LEU A 338 -10.33 17.78 -7.77
C LEU A 338 -10.90 19.18 -7.52
N ALA A 339 -11.49 19.81 -8.53
CA ALA A 339 -12.16 21.10 -8.38
C ALA A 339 -13.36 21.02 -7.41
N ASP A 340 -14.15 19.94 -7.48
CA ASP A 340 -15.25 19.69 -6.56
C ASP A 340 -14.77 19.51 -5.11
N ILE A 341 -13.66 18.81 -4.89
CA ILE A 341 -13.02 18.65 -3.58
C ILE A 341 -12.59 20.01 -3.03
N ILE A 342 -11.90 20.83 -3.82
CA ILE A 342 -11.50 22.19 -3.40
C ILE A 342 -12.72 23.06 -3.02
N THR A 343 -13.81 22.92 -3.78
CA THR A 343 -15.07 23.63 -3.47
C THR A 343 -15.70 23.13 -2.17
N ALA A 344 -15.69 21.82 -1.94
CA ALA A 344 -16.21 21.22 -0.71
C ALA A 344 -15.40 21.66 0.51
N ASP A 345 -14.08 21.68 0.41
CA ASP A 345 -13.18 22.15 1.46
C ASP A 345 -13.47 23.60 1.87
N LEU A 346 -13.70 24.49 0.87
CA LEU A 346 -14.00 25.90 1.16
C LEU A 346 -15.35 26.13 1.84
N LYS A 347 -16.27 25.18 1.76
CA LYS A 347 -17.56 25.25 2.48
C LYS A 347 -17.41 24.92 3.97
N GLY A 348 -16.33 24.27 4.35
CA GLY A 348 -16.04 23.93 5.74
C GLY A 348 -15.32 25.02 6.53
N TYR A 349 -14.87 26.07 5.84
CA TYR A 349 -14.25 27.27 6.40
C TYR A 349 -15.22 28.45 6.32
#